data_95adcd50e79b854687266db283644a37
#
_entry.id   95adcd50e79b854687266db283644a37
#
_cell.length_a   1.000
_cell.length_b   1.000
_cell.length_c   1.000
_cell.angle_alpha   90.00
_cell.angle_beta   90.00
_cell.angle_gamma   90.00
#
_symmetry.space_group_name_H-M   'P 1'
#
loop_
_entity.id
_entity.type
_entity.pdbx_description
1 polymer ?
#
loop_
_entity_poly.entity_id
_entity_poly.type
_entity_poly.pdbx_seq_one_letter_code
_entity_poly.pdbx_strand_id
1 'polypeptide(L)'
;MLNLLGEYECTMDAKGRIRLPAGLLRKLGEREKYDFVVNKGFEKHLTLYPIEIWQETVKEFETLNPYDTDTRNFLRLFYNGATDVDLDDQQRILVPKRLKEYANLDNEVILNAFGNKIEIWDAKVYEETMNDNSEKLPELAQKVLGDRDKVA
;
A
#
# COMPACT_ATOMS: atom_id res chain seq x y z
N MET A 1 3.68 7.68 15.98
CA MET A 1 2.80 7.73 14.79
C MET A 1 3.63 7.89 13.53
N LEU A 2 3.41 7.04 12.55
CA LEU A 2 4.13 7.12 11.28
C LEU A 2 3.60 8.26 10.42
N ASN A 3 4.52 8.99 9.84
CA ASN A 3 4.20 10.06 8.90
C ASN A 3 5.19 9.98 7.74
N LEU A 4 4.91 9.02 6.85
CA LEU A 4 5.77 8.73 5.71
C LEU A 4 5.56 9.75 4.60
N LEU A 5 6.61 10.00 3.83
CA LEU A 5 6.54 10.85 2.65
C LEU A 5 7.67 10.49 1.70
N GLY A 6 7.33 10.21 0.47
CA GLY A 6 8.33 10.04 -0.59
C GLY A 6 7.94 9.04 -1.65
N GLU A 7 8.42 9.28 -2.85
CA GLU A 7 8.37 8.34 -3.97
C GLU A 7 9.77 7.79 -4.17
N TYR A 8 9.86 6.48 -4.29
CA TYR A 8 11.15 5.79 -4.46
C TYR A 8 11.07 4.91 -5.70
N GLU A 9 11.99 5.12 -6.62
CA GLU A 9 12.15 4.26 -7.78
C GLU A 9 12.96 3.04 -7.36
N CYS A 10 12.41 1.85 -7.58
CA CYS A 10 13.03 0.61 -7.16
C CYS A 10 12.98 -0.41 -8.28
N THR A 11 13.75 -1.47 -8.11
CA THR A 11 13.80 -2.58 -9.05
C THR A 11 13.30 -3.85 -8.37
N MET A 12 12.47 -4.59 -9.07
CA MET A 12 12.02 -5.90 -8.63
C MET A 12 12.77 -6.97 -9.42
N ASP A 13 13.35 -7.95 -8.74
CA ASP A 13 14.07 -9.03 -9.43
C ASP A 13 13.11 -10.09 -9.99
N ALA A 14 13.66 -11.05 -10.70
CA ALA A 14 12.87 -12.09 -11.35
C ALA A 14 12.07 -12.96 -10.37
N LYS A 15 12.50 -13.01 -9.11
CA LYS A 15 11.82 -13.78 -8.06
C LYS A 15 10.75 -12.97 -7.32
N GLY A 16 10.57 -11.70 -7.66
CA GLY A 16 9.59 -10.82 -7.02
C GLY A 16 10.12 -10.12 -5.78
N ARG A 17 11.43 -10.00 -5.60
CA ARG A 17 12.01 -9.33 -4.44
C ARG A 17 12.30 -7.88 -4.76
N ILE A 18 11.96 -7.01 -3.81
CA ILE A 18 12.20 -5.57 -3.90
C ILE A 18 13.01 -5.15 -2.69
N ARG A 19 14.15 -4.50 -2.93
CA ARG A 19 14.94 -3.94 -1.82
C ARG A 19 14.31 -2.63 -1.40
N LEU A 20 14.02 -2.48 -0.11
CA LEU A 20 13.48 -1.24 0.42
C LEU A 20 14.59 -0.20 0.55
N PRO A 21 14.37 1.03 0.06
CA PRO A 21 15.38 2.09 0.15
C PRO A 21 15.74 2.44 1.59
N ALA A 22 17.01 2.76 1.82
CA ALA A 22 17.47 3.16 3.15
C ALA A 22 16.72 4.39 3.67
N GLY A 23 16.37 5.32 2.78
CA GLY A 23 15.60 6.51 3.16
C GLY A 23 14.22 6.18 3.70
N LEU A 24 13.57 5.17 3.11
CA LEU A 24 12.26 4.70 3.59
C LEU A 24 12.41 3.99 4.94
N LEU A 25 13.42 3.14 5.08
CA LEU A 25 13.65 2.41 6.33
C LEU A 25 13.93 3.38 7.48
N ARG A 26 14.66 4.47 7.24
CA ARG A 26 14.89 5.48 8.27
C ARG A 26 13.58 6.13 8.73
N LYS A 27 12.66 6.38 7.81
CA LYS A 27 11.36 6.98 8.16
C LYS A 27 10.47 6.03 8.93
N LEU A 28 10.66 4.73 8.74
CA LEU A 28 9.95 3.71 9.53
C LEU A 28 10.49 3.62 10.96
N GLY A 29 11.69 4.13 11.21
CA GLY A 29 12.34 4.10 12.50
C GLY A 29 13.16 2.83 12.72
N GLU A 30 14.02 2.85 13.74
CA GLU A 30 14.80 1.69 14.11
C GLU A 30 13.90 0.62 14.73
N ARG A 31 14.07 -0.61 14.26
CA ARG A 31 13.31 -1.76 14.72
C ARG A 31 14.21 -2.97 14.76
N GLU A 32 13.99 -3.85 15.72
CA GLU A 32 14.70 -5.11 15.76
C GLU A 32 14.36 -5.95 14.53
N LYS A 33 13.12 -5.86 14.08
CA LYS A 33 12.62 -6.57 12.92
C LYS A 33 11.61 -5.71 12.16
N TYR A 34 11.74 -5.72 10.84
CA TYR A 34 10.78 -5.02 9.96
C TYR A 34 9.77 -6.04 9.45
N ASP A 35 8.58 -6.01 10.04
CA ASP A 35 7.46 -6.85 9.62
C ASP A 35 6.41 -6.02 8.93
N PHE A 36 5.87 -6.58 7.86
CA PHE A 36 4.84 -5.93 7.05
C PHE A 36 3.76 -6.93 6.68
N VAL A 37 2.65 -6.40 6.22
CA VAL A 37 1.67 -7.15 5.45
C VAL A 37 1.54 -6.48 4.10
N VAL A 38 1.62 -7.26 3.03
CA VAL A 38 1.35 -6.77 1.68
C VAL A 38 -0.01 -7.28 1.25
N ASN A 39 -0.80 -6.40 0.64
CA ASN A 39 -2.16 -6.71 0.20
C ASN A 39 -2.46 -5.95 -1.09
N LYS A 40 -3.57 -6.31 -1.72
CA LYS A 40 -4.08 -5.58 -2.88
C LYS A 40 -4.50 -4.17 -2.46
N GLY A 41 -4.20 -3.18 -3.28
CA GLY A 41 -4.75 -1.85 -3.12
C GLY A 41 -6.16 -1.77 -3.72
N PHE A 42 -6.80 -0.62 -3.57
CA PHE A 42 -8.13 -0.40 -4.15
C PHE A 42 -8.06 -0.10 -5.66
N GLU A 43 -6.91 0.31 -6.17
CA GLU A 43 -6.64 0.41 -7.60
C GLU A 43 -5.64 -0.69 -7.98
N LYS A 44 -5.03 -0.61 -9.14
CA LYS A 44 -4.08 -1.63 -9.64
C LYS A 44 -2.69 -1.46 -9.05
N HIS A 45 -2.62 -1.54 -7.73
CA HIS A 45 -1.37 -1.46 -6.97
C HIS A 45 -1.47 -2.36 -5.75
N LEU A 46 -0.37 -2.47 -5.03
CA LEU A 46 -0.35 -3.16 -3.75
C LEU A 46 -0.15 -2.15 -2.63
N THR A 47 -0.61 -2.49 -1.45
CA THR A 47 -0.35 -1.71 -0.24
C THR A 47 0.55 -2.52 0.68
N LEU A 48 1.66 -1.91 1.09
CA LEU A 48 2.57 -2.49 2.08
C LEU A 48 2.30 -1.80 3.41
N TYR A 49 1.79 -2.55 4.35
CA TYR A 49 1.44 -2.04 5.68
C TYR A 49 2.56 -2.39 6.66
N PRO A 50 3.14 -1.40 7.35
CA PRO A 50 3.88 -1.72 8.57
C PRO A 50 2.97 -2.51 9.50
N ILE A 51 3.51 -3.47 10.24
CA ILE A 51 2.67 -4.41 10.99
C ILE A 51 1.72 -3.72 11.97
N GLU A 52 2.17 -2.67 12.65
CA GLU A 52 1.33 -1.93 13.59
C GLU A 52 0.16 -1.25 12.88
N ILE A 53 0.36 -0.80 11.64
CA ILE A 53 -0.70 -0.16 10.85
C ILE A 53 -1.70 -1.19 10.34
N TRP A 54 -1.20 -2.37 9.96
CA TRP A 54 -2.09 -3.48 9.59
C TRP A 54 -2.99 -3.84 10.77
N GLN A 55 -2.42 -3.95 11.96
CA GLN A 55 -3.16 -4.28 13.19
C GLN A 55 -4.24 -3.25 13.49
N GLU A 56 -3.93 -1.95 13.33
CA GLU A 56 -4.91 -0.87 13.50
C GLU A 56 -6.03 -0.96 12.45
N THR A 57 -5.66 -1.24 11.21
CA THR A 57 -6.61 -1.34 10.10
C THR A 57 -7.61 -2.46 10.32
N VAL A 58 -7.14 -3.65 10.66
CA VAL A 58 -8.03 -4.80 10.86
C VAL A 58 -8.85 -4.68 12.15
N LYS A 59 -8.33 -3.95 13.14
CA LYS A 59 -9.06 -3.70 14.36
C LYS A 59 -10.35 -2.91 14.10
N GLU A 60 -10.33 -2.01 13.15
CA GLU A 60 -11.53 -1.26 12.77
C GLU A 60 -12.64 -2.19 12.24
N PHE A 61 -12.26 -3.32 11.66
CA PHE A 61 -13.22 -4.28 11.12
C PHE A 61 -13.98 -5.04 12.20
N GLU A 62 -13.48 -5.04 13.44
CA GLU A 62 -14.17 -5.69 14.56
C GLU A 62 -15.53 -5.07 14.86
N THR A 63 -15.74 -3.82 14.47
CA THR A 63 -17.01 -3.10 14.68
C THR A 63 -18.04 -3.40 13.61
N LEU A 64 -17.66 -4.09 12.53
CA LEU A 64 -18.55 -4.38 11.43
C LEU A 64 -19.51 -5.52 11.79
N ASN A 65 -20.73 -5.46 11.22
CA ASN A 65 -21.74 -6.48 11.46
C ASN A 65 -21.45 -7.74 10.68
N PRO A 66 -21.04 -8.86 11.34
CA PRO A 66 -20.69 -10.10 10.62
C PRO A 66 -21.88 -10.80 10.00
N TYR A 67 -23.10 -10.40 10.35
CA TYR A 67 -24.30 -11.00 9.78
C TYR A 67 -24.74 -10.34 8.49
N ASP A 68 -24.13 -9.22 8.13
CA ASP A 68 -24.40 -8.54 6.88
C ASP A 68 -23.61 -9.18 5.74
N THR A 69 -24.31 -9.49 4.63
CA THR A 69 -23.70 -10.16 3.47
C THR A 69 -22.60 -9.30 2.83
N ASP A 70 -22.83 -8.01 2.72
CA ASP A 70 -21.82 -7.10 2.15
C ASP A 70 -20.57 -7.05 3.00
N THR A 71 -20.72 -7.04 4.32
CA THR A 71 -19.58 -7.08 5.25
C THR A 71 -18.74 -8.34 5.04
N ARG A 72 -19.40 -9.51 4.97
CA ARG A 72 -18.68 -10.76 4.76
C ARG A 72 -17.96 -10.79 3.41
N ASN A 73 -18.61 -10.31 2.36
CA ASN A 73 -18.00 -10.27 1.03
C ASN A 73 -16.82 -9.30 0.99
N PHE A 74 -16.98 -8.12 1.60
CA PHE A 74 -15.88 -7.16 1.72
C PHE A 74 -14.68 -7.77 2.41
N LEU A 75 -14.89 -8.41 3.55
CA LEU A 75 -13.78 -8.99 4.32
C LEU A 75 -13.05 -10.09 3.54
N ARG A 76 -13.81 -10.97 2.85
CA ARG A 76 -13.18 -12.01 2.03
C ARG A 76 -12.33 -11.41 0.91
N LEU A 77 -12.85 -10.42 0.23
CA LEU A 77 -12.14 -9.76 -0.86
C LEU A 77 -10.94 -8.97 -0.34
N PHE A 78 -11.11 -8.29 0.80
CA PHE A 78 -10.03 -7.52 1.39
C PHE A 78 -8.86 -8.41 1.81
N TYR A 79 -9.17 -9.51 2.51
CA TYR A 79 -8.12 -10.42 2.98
C TYR A 79 -7.55 -11.33 1.89
N ASN A 80 -8.20 -11.43 0.75
CA ASN A 80 -7.76 -12.32 -0.32
C ASN A 80 -6.41 -11.84 -0.88
N GLY A 81 -5.38 -12.62 -0.64
CA GLY A 81 -4.03 -12.29 -1.07
C GLY A 81 -3.16 -11.61 0.00
N ALA A 82 -3.75 -11.11 1.09
CA ALA A 82 -2.96 -10.50 2.16
C ALA A 82 -1.93 -11.50 2.70
N THR A 83 -0.67 -11.07 2.79
CA THR A 83 0.44 -11.95 3.14
C THR A 83 1.42 -11.23 4.04
N ASP A 84 1.83 -11.91 5.12
CA ASP A 84 2.91 -11.43 5.97
C ASP A 84 4.23 -11.47 5.20
N VAL A 85 4.98 -10.39 5.24
CA VAL A 85 6.32 -10.34 4.65
C VAL A 85 7.27 -9.63 5.62
N ASP A 86 8.52 -10.08 5.63
CA ASP A 86 9.57 -9.42 6.40
C ASP A 86 10.75 -9.13 5.49
N LEU A 87 11.71 -8.37 6.01
CA LEU A 87 12.94 -8.09 5.27
C LEU A 87 13.89 -9.26 5.40
N ASP A 88 14.52 -9.63 4.29
CA ASP A 88 15.64 -10.56 4.31
C ASP A 88 16.94 -9.83 4.74
N ASP A 89 18.04 -10.55 4.77
CA ASP A 89 19.35 -10.01 5.18
C ASP A 89 19.84 -8.88 4.27
N GLN A 90 19.29 -8.77 3.07
CA GLN A 90 19.63 -7.72 2.11
C GLN A 90 18.56 -6.62 2.06
N GLN A 91 17.67 -6.59 3.06
CA GLN A 91 16.62 -5.59 3.18
C GLN A 91 15.61 -5.64 2.03
N ARG A 92 15.31 -6.85 1.56
CA ARG A 92 14.34 -7.07 0.48
C ARG A 92 13.08 -7.73 1.03
N ILE A 93 11.94 -7.35 0.45
CA ILE A 93 10.67 -8.07 0.66
C ILE A 93 10.43 -8.96 -0.55
N LEU A 94 9.73 -10.07 -0.33
CA LEU A 94 9.30 -10.96 -1.42
C LEU A 94 7.81 -10.75 -1.65
N VAL A 95 7.46 -10.26 -2.85
CA VAL A 95 6.07 -10.05 -3.24
C VAL A 95 5.49 -11.37 -3.75
N PRO A 96 4.39 -11.86 -3.17
CA PRO A 96 3.76 -13.08 -3.68
C PRO A 96 3.34 -12.96 -5.14
N LYS A 97 3.46 -14.07 -5.87
CA LYS A 97 3.18 -14.11 -7.30
C LYS A 97 1.78 -13.59 -7.64
N ARG A 98 0.76 -13.98 -6.86
CA ARG A 98 -0.62 -13.56 -7.10
C ARG A 98 -0.79 -12.05 -7.02
N LEU A 99 -0.11 -11.43 -6.05
CA LEU A 99 -0.15 -9.98 -5.87
C LEU A 99 0.62 -9.27 -6.98
N LYS A 100 1.77 -9.81 -7.35
CA LYS A 100 2.56 -9.32 -8.48
C LYS A 100 1.71 -9.28 -9.76
N GLU A 101 0.97 -10.34 -10.02
CA GLU A 101 0.08 -10.43 -11.18
C GLU A 101 -1.07 -9.43 -11.09
N TYR A 102 -1.68 -9.31 -9.91
CA TYR A 102 -2.78 -8.37 -9.69
C TYR A 102 -2.38 -6.93 -10.05
N ALA A 103 -1.21 -6.51 -9.65
CA ALA A 103 -0.73 -5.14 -9.86
C ALA A 103 0.10 -4.99 -11.14
N ASN A 104 0.25 -6.04 -11.94
CA ASN A 104 1.05 -6.05 -13.16
C ASN A 104 2.48 -5.57 -12.92
N LEU A 105 3.08 -5.94 -11.78
CA LEU A 105 4.43 -5.51 -11.45
C LEU A 105 5.46 -6.15 -12.41
N ASP A 106 6.33 -5.31 -12.94
CA ASP A 106 7.46 -5.73 -13.76
C ASP A 106 8.75 -5.26 -13.09
N ASN A 107 9.83 -5.14 -13.82
CA ASN A 107 11.15 -4.85 -13.26
C ASN A 107 11.23 -3.53 -12.51
N GLU A 108 10.58 -2.49 -13.04
CA GLU A 108 10.64 -1.16 -12.44
C GLU A 108 9.37 -0.89 -11.65
N VAL A 109 9.53 -0.55 -10.39
CA VAL A 109 8.41 -0.28 -9.48
C VAL A 109 8.60 1.06 -8.79
N ILE A 110 7.49 1.65 -8.38
CA ILE A 110 7.48 2.86 -7.57
C ILE A 110 6.92 2.49 -6.19
N LEU A 111 7.67 2.85 -5.15
CA LEU A 111 7.17 2.79 -3.79
C LEU A 111 6.71 4.20 -3.42
N ASN A 112 5.42 4.39 -3.29
CA ASN A 112 4.84 5.68 -2.96
C ASN A 112 4.40 5.67 -1.51
N ALA A 113 5.18 6.34 -0.66
CA ALA A 113 4.93 6.39 0.78
C ALA A 113 4.28 7.72 1.14
N PHE A 114 3.13 7.67 1.76
CA PHE A 114 2.50 8.84 2.35
C PHE A 114 1.58 8.41 3.49
N GLY A 115 1.53 9.23 4.53
CA GLY A 115 0.78 8.87 5.74
C GLY A 115 1.42 7.68 6.45
N ASN A 116 0.68 6.60 6.62
CA ASN A 116 1.15 5.44 7.37
C ASN A 116 1.31 4.17 6.54
N LYS A 117 1.21 4.28 5.21
CA LYS A 117 1.25 3.13 4.30
C LYS A 117 2.20 3.40 3.15
N ILE A 118 2.54 2.33 2.45
CA ILE A 118 3.39 2.39 1.27
C ILE A 118 2.63 1.71 0.13
N GLU A 119 2.44 2.41 -0.97
CA GLU A 119 1.88 1.81 -2.18
C GLU A 119 3.00 1.28 -3.05
N ILE A 120 2.79 0.11 -3.62
CA ILE A 120 3.73 -0.51 -4.56
C ILE A 120 3.05 -0.54 -5.93
N TRP A 121 3.62 0.20 -6.87
CA TRP A 121 3.09 0.33 -8.22
C TRP A 121 4.09 -0.14 -9.24
N ASP A 122 3.59 -0.75 -10.32
CA ASP A 122 4.40 -0.85 -11.53
C ASP A 122 4.68 0.57 -12.04
N ALA A 123 5.93 0.84 -12.45
CA ALA A 123 6.31 2.20 -12.82
C ALA A 123 5.49 2.78 -13.96
N LYS A 124 5.19 1.97 -14.98
CA LYS A 124 4.37 2.42 -16.12
C LYS A 124 2.93 2.66 -15.73
N VAL A 125 2.35 1.75 -14.96
CA VAL A 125 0.98 1.87 -14.48
C VAL A 125 0.84 3.11 -13.61
N TYR A 126 1.83 3.37 -12.75
CA TYR A 126 1.84 4.55 -11.89
C TYR A 126 1.84 5.84 -12.73
N GLU A 127 2.75 5.91 -13.70
CA GLU A 127 2.86 7.08 -14.58
C GLU A 127 1.57 7.34 -15.34
N GLU A 128 0.98 6.30 -15.93
CA GLU A 128 -0.29 6.42 -16.65
C GLU A 128 -1.42 6.88 -15.72
N THR A 129 -1.49 6.32 -14.51
CA THR A 129 -2.51 6.69 -13.54
C THR A 129 -2.38 8.15 -13.11
N MET A 130 -1.15 8.60 -12.86
CA MET A 130 -0.90 9.99 -12.47
C MET A 130 -1.20 10.95 -13.62
N ASN A 131 -0.81 10.61 -14.84
CA ASN A 131 -1.08 11.44 -16.02
C ASN A 131 -2.57 11.57 -16.29
N ASP A 132 -3.32 10.47 -16.18
CA ASP A 132 -4.76 10.48 -16.42
C ASP A 132 -5.52 11.32 -15.39
N ASN A 133 -4.98 11.48 -14.20
CA ASN A 133 -5.63 12.17 -13.09
C ASN A 133 -5.03 13.51 -12.72
N SER A 134 -3.91 13.91 -13.33
CA SER A 134 -3.16 15.12 -12.93
C SER A 134 -3.98 16.40 -13.02
N GLU A 135 -4.85 16.53 -14.03
CA GLU A 135 -5.68 17.72 -14.22
C GLU A 135 -6.87 17.77 -13.24
N LYS A 136 -7.15 16.66 -12.59
CA LYS A 136 -8.28 16.56 -11.66
C LYS A 136 -7.95 17.05 -10.26
N LEU A 137 -6.69 17.35 -9.98
CA LEU A 137 -6.28 17.69 -8.61
C LEU A 137 -7.07 18.84 -7.99
N PRO A 138 -7.24 20.01 -8.67
CA PRO A 138 -8.00 21.10 -8.06
C PRO A 138 -9.46 20.73 -7.78
N GLU A 139 -10.10 20.03 -8.69
CA GLU A 139 -11.49 19.58 -8.55
C GLU A 139 -11.62 18.57 -7.41
N LEU A 140 -10.72 17.60 -7.34
CA LEU A 140 -10.71 16.62 -6.27
C LEU A 140 -10.44 17.27 -4.91
N ALA A 141 -9.52 18.22 -4.87
CA ALA A 141 -9.24 18.96 -3.63
C ALA A 141 -10.49 19.66 -3.11
N GLN A 142 -11.21 20.34 -3.98
CA GLN A 142 -12.44 21.02 -3.60
C GLN A 142 -13.51 20.02 -3.12
N LYS A 143 -13.66 18.93 -3.85
CA LYS A 143 -14.65 17.90 -3.52
C LYS A 143 -14.35 17.23 -2.17
N VAL A 144 -13.10 16.83 -1.96
CA VAL A 144 -12.70 16.08 -0.76
C VAL A 144 -12.59 17.00 0.45
N LEU A 145 -11.93 18.14 0.31
CA LEU A 145 -11.71 19.08 1.42
C LEU A 145 -12.93 19.95 1.68
N GLY A 146 -13.66 20.33 0.64
CA GLY A 146 -14.87 21.13 0.77
C GLY A 146 -15.99 20.39 1.48
N ASP A 147 -16.17 19.09 1.21
CA ASP A 147 -17.21 18.26 1.83
C ASP A 147 -16.99 18.13 3.35
N ARG A 148 -15.74 18.20 3.80
CA ARG A 148 -15.42 18.16 5.23
C ARG A 148 -16.05 19.32 5.99
N ASP A 149 -16.06 20.50 5.38
CA ASP A 149 -16.60 21.73 6.00
C ASP A 149 -18.11 21.69 6.11
N LYS A 150 -18.77 20.93 5.25
CA LYS A 150 -20.22 20.79 5.25
C LYS A 150 -20.75 19.87 6.33
N VAL A 151 -19.88 19.05 6.90
CA VAL A 151 -20.25 18.07 7.93
C VAL A 151 -20.06 18.64 9.32
N ALA A 152 -19.30 19.70 9.44
CA ALA A 152 -18.97 20.31 10.73
C ALA A 152 -20.14 21.11 11.32
#